data_ab13797165b484974a7ff24fa869403d
#
_entry.id   ab13797165b484974a7ff24fa869403d
#
_cell.length_a   1.000
_cell.length_b   1.000
_cell.length_c   1.000
_cell.angle_alpha   90.00
_cell.angle_beta   90.00
_cell.angle_gamma   90.00
#
_symmetry.space_group_name_H-M   'P 1'
#
loop_
_entity.id
_entity.type
_entity.pdbx_description
1 polymer ?
#
loop_
_entity_poly.entity_id
_entity_poly.type
_entity_poly.pdbx_seq_one_letter_code
_entity_poly.pdbx_strand_id
1 'polypeptide(L)'
;AGAITTNSKDLYIKLLKLRNLGGIKKYEHDIVGYNSRLDTLQAAILNNKLKSLNNNNLKRLRIAKFYDQNLKNKFIKKIDYSKGCVYHQYVILSKKEKKIKKLLEKNKVQYGKHYPQPIHKLKAVKKIFKNMSFPNAEKFSNYGISLPIDPNLKKNQLLKICNILNSI
;
A
#
# COMPACT_ATOMS: atom_id res chain seq x y z
N ALA A 1 -6.37 -11.48 -2.35
CA ALA A 1 -5.75 -12.48 -3.22
C ALA A 1 -4.25 -12.21 -3.38
N GLY A 2 -3.49 -13.26 -3.71
CA GLY A 2 -2.07 -13.17 -4.02
C GLY A 2 -1.75 -14.06 -5.21
N ALA A 3 -0.58 -13.85 -5.82
CA ALA A 3 -0.08 -14.67 -6.90
C ALA A 3 1.42 -14.94 -6.69
N ILE A 4 1.85 -16.13 -7.09
CA ILE A 4 3.26 -16.51 -7.13
C ILE A 4 3.58 -16.91 -8.55
N THR A 5 4.65 -16.37 -9.13
CA THR A 5 5.18 -16.76 -10.43
C THR A 5 6.52 -17.45 -10.26
N THR A 6 6.79 -18.51 -11.03
CA THR A 6 8.05 -19.25 -10.97
C THR A 6 8.35 -19.93 -12.30
N ASN A 7 9.65 -20.04 -12.61
CA ASN A 7 10.14 -20.82 -13.73
C ASN A 7 10.57 -22.26 -13.31
N SER A 8 10.49 -22.59 -12.01
CA SER A 8 10.79 -23.92 -11.50
C SER A 8 9.52 -24.79 -11.50
N LYS A 9 9.54 -25.89 -12.26
CA LYS A 9 8.46 -26.88 -12.31
C LYS A 9 8.21 -27.53 -10.95
N ASP A 10 9.25 -27.85 -10.23
CA ASP A 10 9.15 -28.49 -8.90
C ASP A 10 8.51 -27.55 -7.88
N LEU A 11 8.94 -26.28 -7.88
CA LEU A 11 8.32 -25.27 -7.03
C LEU A 11 6.86 -25.05 -7.38
N TYR A 12 6.51 -25.01 -8.66
CA TYR A 12 5.12 -24.91 -9.13
C TYR A 12 4.25 -26.05 -8.58
N ILE A 13 4.71 -27.31 -8.72
CA ILE A 13 4.00 -28.49 -8.21
C ILE A 13 3.84 -28.41 -6.68
N LYS A 14 4.92 -28.05 -5.97
CA LYS A 14 4.89 -27.86 -4.51
C LYS A 14 3.88 -26.81 -4.08
N LEU A 15 3.82 -25.67 -4.78
CA LEU A 15 2.87 -24.60 -4.50
C LEU A 15 1.42 -25.02 -4.77
N LEU A 16 1.17 -25.80 -5.84
CA LEU A 16 -0.16 -26.39 -6.09
C LEU A 16 -0.63 -27.26 -4.93
N LYS A 17 0.25 -28.12 -4.39
CA LYS A 17 -0.05 -28.95 -3.22
C LYS A 17 -0.28 -28.08 -1.97
N LEU A 18 0.66 -27.17 -1.67
CA LEU A 18 0.58 -26.29 -0.49
C LEU A 18 -0.72 -25.50 -0.42
N ARG A 19 -1.18 -24.89 -1.53
CA ARG A 19 -2.40 -24.08 -1.55
C ARG A 19 -3.69 -24.90 -1.42
N ASN A 20 -3.63 -26.22 -1.66
CA ASN A 20 -4.80 -27.10 -1.71
C ASN A 20 -4.68 -28.24 -0.69
N LEU A 21 -4.49 -27.91 0.57
CA LEU A 21 -4.46 -28.84 1.70
C LEU A 21 -3.35 -29.91 1.60
N GLY A 22 -2.32 -29.67 0.79
CA GLY A 22 -1.19 -30.59 0.66
C GLY A 22 -1.28 -31.60 -0.48
N GLY A 23 -2.34 -31.55 -1.31
CA GLY A 23 -2.54 -32.49 -2.40
C GLY A 23 -3.03 -31.86 -3.70
N ILE A 24 -2.85 -32.55 -4.82
CA ILE A 24 -3.36 -32.16 -6.13
C ILE A 24 -4.67 -32.88 -6.43
N LYS A 25 -4.75 -34.16 -6.12
CA LYS A 25 -5.98 -34.95 -6.29
C LYS A 25 -6.85 -34.91 -5.05
N LYS A 26 -8.14 -35.12 -5.26
CA LYS A 26 -9.12 -35.14 -4.17
C LYS A 26 -8.81 -36.28 -3.22
N TYR A 27 -8.76 -35.99 -1.91
CA TYR A 27 -8.46 -36.94 -0.82
C TYR A 27 -7.04 -37.50 -0.77
N GLU A 28 -6.13 -37.07 -1.66
CA GLU A 28 -4.70 -37.43 -1.60
C GLU A 28 -3.90 -36.21 -1.09
N HIS A 29 -3.22 -36.36 0.06
CA HIS A 29 -2.46 -35.27 0.71
C HIS A 29 -1.03 -35.75 0.96
N ASP A 30 -0.09 -35.29 0.13
CA ASP A 30 1.31 -35.74 0.20
C ASP A 30 2.15 -34.93 1.19
N ILE A 31 1.72 -33.72 1.51
CA ILE A 31 2.41 -32.79 2.40
C ILE A 31 1.41 -32.03 3.26
N VAL A 32 1.88 -31.42 4.36
CA VAL A 32 1.06 -30.48 5.12
C VAL A 32 0.86 -29.21 4.29
N GLY A 33 -0.40 -28.83 4.04
CA GLY A 33 -0.76 -27.70 3.21
C GLY A 33 -1.83 -26.81 3.86
N TYR A 34 -2.24 -25.79 3.11
CA TYR A 34 -3.19 -24.78 3.55
C TYR A 34 -4.42 -24.75 2.64
N ASN A 35 -5.54 -24.28 3.14
CA ASN A 35 -6.64 -23.87 2.29
C ASN A 35 -6.35 -22.42 1.82
N SER A 36 -5.63 -22.28 0.70
CA SER A 36 -5.23 -20.98 0.14
C SER A 36 -5.60 -20.89 -1.33
N ARG A 37 -6.88 -21.09 -1.60
CA ARG A 37 -7.47 -21.01 -2.93
C ARG A 37 -8.12 -19.66 -3.16
N LEU A 38 -8.19 -19.24 -4.42
CA LEU A 38 -8.94 -18.04 -4.82
C LEU A 38 -10.39 -18.46 -5.14
N ASP A 39 -11.34 -17.86 -4.43
CA ASP A 39 -12.76 -18.05 -4.72
C ASP A 39 -13.13 -17.59 -6.13
N THR A 40 -14.03 -18.35 -6.76
CA THR A 40 -14.52 -18.05 -8.12
C THR A 40 -15.14 -16.65 -8.21
N LEU A 41 -15.90 -16.24 -7.19
CA LEU A 41 -16.48 -14.89 -7.13
C LEU A 41 -15.40 -13.82 -7.08
N GLN A 42 -14.37 -14.00 -6.24
CA GLN A 42 -13.22 -13.08 -6.16
C GLN A 42 -12.45 -13.04 -7.49
N ALA A 43 -12.25 -14.20 -8.13
CA ALA A 43 -11.59 -14.28 -9.44
C ALA A 43 -12.36 -13.51 -10.51
N ALA A 44 -13.69 -13.64 -10.56
CA ALA A 44 -14.55 -12.91 -11.49
C ALA A 44 -14.46 -11.38 -11.30
N ILE A 45 -14.48 -10.91 -10.05
CA ILE A 45 -14.31 -9.49 -9.71
C ILE A 45 -12.93 -8.99 -10.15
N LEU A 46 -11.87 -9.76 -9.86
CA LEU A 46 -10.50 -9.39 -10.23
C LEU A 46 -10.30 -9.34 -11.73
N ASN A 47 -10.85 -10.32 -12.48
CA ASN A 47 -10.80 -10.31 -13.95
C ASN A 47 -11.46 -9.06 -14.55
N ASN A 48 -12.59 -8.62 -13.98
CA ASN A 48 -13.23 -7.39 -14.42
C ASN A 48 -12.39 -6.14 -14.08
N LYS A 49 -11.82 -6.07 -12.86
CA LYS A 49 -10.94 -4.96 -12.43
C LYS A 49 -9.64 -4.88 -13.23
N LEU A 50 -9.11 -6.02 -13.67
CA LEU A 50 -7.87 -6.08 -14.45
C LEU A 50 -7.96 -5.29 -15.75
N LYS A 51 -9.12 -5.27 -16.41
CA LYS A 51 -9.37 -4.52 -17.64
C LYS A 51 -9.10 -3.02 -17.50
N SER A 52 -9.31 -2.45 -16.31
CA SER A 52 -9.12 -1.02 -16.04
C SER A 52 -7.81 -0.71 -15.30
N LEU A 53 -7.01 -1.71 -14.92
CA LEU A 53 -5.86 -1.55 -14.03
C LEU A 53 -4.83 -0.54 -14.57
N ASN A 54 -4.41 -0.70 -15.82
CA ASN A 54 -3.42 0.18 -16.44
C ASN A 54 -3.90 1.64 -16.51
N ASN A 55 -5.16 1.85 -16.90
CA ASN A 55 -5.74 3.19 -16.93
C ASN A 55 -5.81 3.82 -15.52
N ASN A 56 -6.20 3.03 -14.52
CA ASN A 56 -6.25 3.49 -13.13
C ASN A 56 -4.85 3.82 -12.60
N ASN A 57 -3.83 3.06 -12.96
CA ASN A 57 -2.44 3.36 -12.59
C ASN A 57 -1.94 4.65 -13.26
N LEU A 58 -2.28 4.88 -14.54
CA LEU A 58 -1.97 6.16 -15.21
C LEU A 58 -2.66 7.35 -14.53
N LYS A 59 -3.91 7.19 -14.10
CA LYS A 59 -4.63 8.23 -13.35
C LYS A 59 -3.94 8.52 -12.01
N ARG A 60 -3.53 7.50 -11.24
CA ARG A 60 -2.76 7.68 -10.00
C ARG A 60 -1.44 8.40 -10.24
N LEU A 61 -0.72 8.05 -11.30
CA LEU A 61 0.50 8.74 -11.69
C LEU A 61 0.27 10.24 -11.95
N ARG A 62 -0.84 10.60 -12.64
CA ARG A 62 -1.21 12.01 -12.88
C ARG A 62 -1.51 12.74 -11.56
N ILE A 63 -2.22 12.10 -10.64
CA ILE A 63 -2.52 12.65 -9.32
C ILE A 63 -1.23 12.85 -8.51
N ALA A 64 -0.33 11.88 -8.52
CA ALA A 64 0.96 11.98 -7.84
C ALA A 64 1.80 13.16 -8.37
N LYS A 65 1.92 13.29 -9.70
CA LYS A 65 2.56 14.45 -10.35
C LYS A 65 1.90 15.77 -9.97
N PHE A 66 0.57 15.79 -9.86
CA PHE A 66 -0.15 16.99 -9.42
C PHE A 66 0.24 17.38 -7.99
N TYR A 67 0.30 16.43 -7.05
CA TYR A 67 0.79 16.67 -5.69
C TYR A 67 2.25 17.15 -5.69
N ASP A 68 3.13 16.53 -6.47
CA ASP A 68 4.54 16.92 -6.57
C ASP A 68 4.71 18.37 -7.02
N GLN A 69 3.86 18.83 -7.94
CA GLN A 69 3.89 20.19 -8.47
C GLN A 69 3.25 21.23 -7.54
N ASN A 70 2.21 20.85 -6.80
CA ASN A 70 1.37 21.80 -6.07
C ASN A 70 1.56 21.81 -4.54
N LEU A 71 2.19 20.80 -3.95
CA LEU A 71 2.58 20.82 -2.55
C LEU A 71 3.89 21.61 -2.40
N LYS A 72 3.78 22.85 -1.88
CA LYS A 72 4.88 23.81 -1.73
C LYS A 72 5.30 24.03 -0.28
N ASN A 73 4.62 23.41 0.68
CA ASN A 73 4.87 23.61 2.10
C ASN A 73 6.24 23.04 2.52
N LYS A 74 7.13 23.87 3.08
CA LYS A 74 8.46 23.48 3.56
C LYS A 74 8.50 22.45 4.69
N PHE A 75 7.38 22.29 5.40
CA PHE A 75 7.25 21.30 6.47
C PHE A 75 6.82 19.92 5.96
N ILE A 76 6.55 19.79 4.67
CA ILE A 76 6.16 18.55 4.01
C ILE A 76 7.33 18.05 3.17
N LYS A 77 7.88 16.90 3.53
CA LYS A 77 8.85 16.19 2.71
C LYS A 77 8.11 15.17 1.84
N LYS A 78 8.21 15.32 0.53
CA LYS A 78 7.77 14.33 -0.45
C LYS A 78 8.79 13.18 -0.49
N ILE A 79 8.33 11.99 -0.88
CA ILE A 79 9.18 10.81 -0.99
C ILE A 79 9.55 10.66 -2.47
N ASP A 80 10.82 10.38 -2.73
CA ASP A 80 11.28 10.02 -4.06
C ASP A 80 10.90 8.57 -4.35
N TYR A 81 9.95 8.38 -5.26
CA TYR A 81 9.53 7.06 -5.70
C TYR A 81 10.39 6.58 -6.87
N SER A 82 10.72 5.28 -6.87
CA SER A 82 11.47 4.68 -7.95
C SER A 82 10.70 4.73 -9.29
N LYS A 83 11.45 4.73 -10.40
CA LYS A 83 10.87 4.62 -11.75
C LYS A 83 9.98 3.38 -11.84
N GLY A 84 8.78 3.54 -12.39
CA GLY A 84 7.79 2.45 -12.50
C GLY A 84 6.82 2.33 -11.31
N CYS A 85 6.93 3.19 -10.29
CA CYS A 85 5.96 3.22 -9.20
C CYS A 85 4.54 3.51 -9.72
N VAL A 86 3.56 2.70 -9.30
CA VAL A 86 2.14 2.85 -9.68
C VAL A 86 1.34 3.70 -8.69
N TYR A 87 1.99 4.24 -7.67
CA TYR A 87 1.40 5.08 -6.63
C TYR A 87 0.13 4.49 -6.00
N HIS A 88 0.25 3.24 -5.53
CA HIS A 88 -0.82 2.64 -4.71
C HIS A 88 -1.12 3.50 -3.47
N GLN A 89 -0.10 4.16 -2.94
CA GLN A 89 -0.16 5.15 -1.87
C GLN A 89 0.69 6.35 -2.26
N TYR A 90 0.29 7.55 -1.87
CA TYR A 90 1.10 8.76 -1.94
C TYR A 90 1.36 9.26 -0.52
N VAL A 91 2.57 9.02 -0.03
CA VAL A 91 2.96 9.33 1.35
C VAL A 91 3.79 10.60 1.41
N ILE A 92 3.43 11.46 2.34
CA ILE A 92 4.24 12.63 2.74
C ILE A 92 4.79 12.42 4.15
N LEU A 93 5.93 13.00 4.45
CA LEU A 93 6.52 13.00 5.80
C LEU A 93 6.49 14.40 6.38
N SER A 94 6.05 14.55 7.63
CA SER A 94 6.11 15.84 8.33
C SER A 94 6.26 15.69 9.83
N LYS A 95 7.17 16.46 10.43
CA LYS A 95 7.24 16.60 11.90
C LYS A 95 5.98 17.26 12.50
N LYS A 96 5.18 17.95 11.68
CA LYS A 96 3.88 18.52 12.04
C LYS A 96 2.71 17.58 11.76
N GLU A 97 2.94 16.27 11.72
CA GLU A 97 1.96 15.22 11.39
C GLU A 97 0.63 15.38 12.13
N LYS A 98 0.68 15.63 13.44
CA LYS A 98 -0.53 15.83 14.27
C LYS A 98 -1.35 17.05 13.82
N LYS A 99 -0.68 18.17 13.48
CA LYS A 99 -1.35 19.38 12.97
C LYS A 99 -1.99 19.13 11.61
N ILE A 100 -1.26 18.46 10.73
CA ILE A 100 -1.75 18.08 9.40
C ILE A 100 -3.02 17.24 9.50
N LYS A 101 -3.01 16.19 10.33
CA LYS A 101 -4.17 15.32 10.55
C LYS A 101 -5.39 16.09 11.00
N LYS A 102 -5.27 16.91 12.06
CA LYS A 102 -6.37 17.75 12.56
C LYS A 102 -6.92 18.65 11.46
N LEU A 103 -6.07 19.21 10.60
CA LEU A 103 -6.48 20.09 9.53
C LEU A 103 -7.22 19.34 8.42
N LEU A 104 -6.74 18.16 8.05
CA LEU A 104 -7.43 17.28 7.09
C LEU A 104 -8.80 16.85 7.61
N GLU A 105 -8.91 16.44 8.87
CA GLU A 105 -10.13 16.06 9.56
C GLU A 105 -11.15 17.22 9.58
N LYS A 106 -10.72 18.42 10.00
CA LYS A 106 -11.55 19.64 9.98
C LYS A 106 -12.15 19.93 8.60
N ASN A 107 -11.41 19.62 7.54
CA ASN A 107 -11.83 19.85 6.16
C ASN A 107 -12.50 18.62 5.50
N LYS A 108 -12.79 17.56 6.28
CA LYS A 108 -13.40 16.31 5.81
C LYS A 108 -12.60 15.64 4.69
N VAL A 109 -11.26 15.70 4.77
CA VAL A 109 -10.34 15.01 3.86
C VAL A 109 -9.86 13.75 4.53
N GLN A 110 -10.15 12.60 3.94
CA GLN A 110 -9.65 11.31 4.40
C GLN A 110 -8.14 11.21 4.19
N TYR A 111 -7.45 10.53 5.09
CA TYR A 111 -6.03 10.23 4.99
C TYR A 111 -5.75 8.84 5.57
N GLY A 112 -4.59 8.28 5.25
CA GLY A 112 -4.14 7.00 5.79
C GLY A 112 -2.86 7.11 6.61
N LYS A 113 -2.60 6.09 7.42
CA LYS A 113 -1.35 5.90 8.16
C LYS A 113 -0.80 4.50 7.87
N HIS A 114 0.19 4.40 6.99
CA HIS A 114 0.78 3.13 6.56
C HIS A 114 2.29 3.08 6.88
N TYR A 115 2.66 2.64 8.11
CA TYR A 115 1.77 2.10 9.16
C TYR A 115 2.02 2.79 10.49
N PRO A 116 1.09 2.73 11.48
CA PRO A 116 1.24 3.46 12.74
C PRO A 116 2.35 2.91 13.62
N GLN A 117 2.74 1.65 13.42
CA GLN A 117 3.83 1.01 14.15
C GLN A 117 4.72 0.23 13.19
N PRO A 118 6.06 0.36 13.26
CA PRO A 118 6.96 -0.40 12.40
C PRO A 118 7.02 -1.87 12.84
N ILE A 119 7.26 -2.78 11.89
CA ILE A 119 7.17 -4.24 12.09
C ILE A 119 7.99 -4.71 13.28
N HIS A 120 9.25 -4.25 13.44
CA HIS A 120 10.13 -4.68 14.53
C HIS A 120 9.63 -4.32 15.93
N LYS A 121 8.65 -3.41 16.05
CA LYS A 121 8.02 -3.03 17.34
C LYS A 121 6.71 -3.76 17.61
N LEU A 122 6.20 -4.56 16.64
CA LEU A 122 4.99 -5.35 16.85
C LEU A 122 5.21 -6.45 17.90
N LYS A 123 4.22 -6.65 18.77
CA LYS A 123 4.29 -7.64 19.87
C LYS A 123 4.70 -9.04 19.38
N ALA A 124 4.20 -9.46 18.21
CA ALA A 124 4.45 -10.77 17.64
C ALA A 124 5.92 -11.04 17.31
N VAL A 125 6.68 -10.01 16.93
CA VAL A 125 8.04 -10.18 16.39
C VAL A 125 9.11 -9.38 17.16
N LYS A 126 8.73 -8.54 18.13
CA LYS A 126 9.69 -7.67 18.86
C LYS A 126 10.83 -8.44 19.54
N LYS A 127 10.60 -9.69 19.93
CA LYS A 127 11.64 -10.56 20.51
C LYS A 127 12.73 -10.92 19.49
N ILE A 128 12.35 -11.10 18.22
CA ILE A 128 13.28 -11.44 17.11
C ILE A 128 14.19 -10.23 16.82
N PHE A 129 13.65 -9.01 16.91
CA PHE A 129 14.34 -7.76 16.61
C PHE A 129 14.88 -7.06 17.86
N LYS A 130 15.07 -7.79 18.97
CA LYS A 130 15.64 -7.24 20.21
C LYS A 130 17.00 -6.62 19.92
N ASN A 131 17.23 -5.38 20.37
CA ASN A 131 18.46 -4.60 20.15
C ASN A 131 18.73 -4.17 18.68
N MET A 132 17.77 -4.32 17.77
CA MET A 132 17.89 -3.81 16.41
C MET A 132 17.16 -2.46 16.27
N SER A 133 17.78 -1.54 15.51
CA SER A 133 17.22 -0.23 15.21
C SER A 133 16.96 -0.09 13.70
N PHE A 134 15.80 0.44 13.36
CA PHE A 134 15.40 0.69 11.96
C PHE A 134 14.89 2.13 11.80
N PRO A 135 15.80 3.13 11.81
CA PRO A 135 15.44 4.55 11.92
C PRO A 135 14.54 5.03 10.76
N ASN A 136 14.72 4.50 9.57
CA ASN A 136 13.84 4.84 8.44
C ASN A 136 12.41 4.32 8.65
N ALA A 137 12.23 3.07 9.09
CA ALA A 137 10.91 2.52 9.38
C ALA A 137 10.21 3.27 10.52
N GLU A 138 10.97 3.65 11.56
CA GLU A 138 10.44 4.46 12.66
C GLU A 138 10.06 5.87 12.22
N LYS A 139 10.87 6.50 11.36
CA LYS A 139 10.58 7.81 10.78
C LYS A 139 9.29 7.79 9.96
N PHE A 140 9.09 6.78 9.09
CA PHE A 140 7.87 6.62 8.32
C PHE A 140 6.66 6.39 9.21
N SER A 141 6.80 5.55 10.24
CA SER A 141 5.75 5.29 11.21
C SER A 141 5.36 6.54 12.01
N ASN A 142 6.33 7.38 12.39
CA ASN A 142 6.06 8.57 13.20
C ASN A 142 5.49 9.72 12.35
N TYR A 143 6.02 9.97 11.17
CA TYR A 143 5.79 11.20 10.41
C TYR A 143 5.03 10.99 9.10
N GLY A 144 4.76 9.75 8.69
CA GLY A 144 4.09 9.43 7.44
C GLY A 144 2.59 9.69 7.46
N ILE A 145 2.07 10.31 6.41
CA ILE A 145 0.64 10.48 6.14
C ILE A 145 0.40 10.14 4.67
N SER A 146 -0.52 9.22 4.40
CA SER A 146 -0.92 8.88 3.04
C SER A 146 -2.07 9.77 2.61
N LEU A 147 -1.86 10.54 1.55
CA LEU A 147 -2.87 11.41 0.95
C LEU A 147 -3.80 10.61 0.03
N PRO A 148 -5.01 11.11 -0.24
CA PRO A 148 -5.93 10.48 -1.18
C PRO A 148 -5.31 10.33 -2.57
N ILE A 149 -5.41 9.14 -3.16
CA ILE A 149 -4.82 8.79 -4.48
C ILE A 149 -5.81 7.94 -5.31
N ASP A 150 -7.12 8.09 -5.06
CA ASP A 150 -8.15 7.39 -5.84
C ASP A 150 -8.14 7.88 -7.31
N PRO A 151 -8.18 6.96 -8.30
CA PRO A 151 -8.18 7.32 -9.73
C PRO A 151 -9.30 8.25 -10.17
N ASN A 152 -10.37 8.38 -9.37
CA ASN A 152 -11.54 9.20 -9.69
C ASN A 152 -11.52 10.59 -9.05
N LEU A 153 -10.45 10.94 -8.31
CA LEU A 153 -10.30 12.27 -7.73
C LEU A 153 -10.32 13.36 -8.80
N LYS A 154 -11.18 14.36 -8.61
CA LYS A 154 -11.32 15.51 -9.50
C LYS A 154 -10.28 16.58 -9.18
N LYS A 155 -9.93 17.41 -10.17
CA LYS A 155 -8.94 18.49 -10.03
C LYS A 155 -9.25 19.46 -8.89
N ASN A 156 -10.52 19.82 -8.70
CA ASN A 156 -10.94 20.71 -7.61
C ASN A 156 -10.70 20.09 -6.22
N GLN A 157 -10.89 18.77 -6.08
CA GLN A 157 -10.59 18.06 -4.83
C GLN A 157 -9.08 18.04 -4.55
N LEU A 158 -8.26 17.81 -5.57
CA LEU A 158 -6.81 17.84 -5.46
C LEU A 158 -6.31 19.24 -5.09
N LEU A 159 -6.83 20.30 -5.72
CA LEU A 159 -6.53 21.67 -5.37
C LEU A 159 -6.90 21.98 -3.92
N LYS A 160 -8.09 21.57 -3.47
CA LYS A 160 -8.52 21.73 -2.07
C LYS A 160 -7.51 21.10 -1.11
N ILE A 161 -7.08 19.86 -1.37
CA ILE A 161 -6.10 19.14 -0.52
C ILE A 161 -4.77 19.91 -0.49
N CYS A 162 -4.26 20.33 -1.64
CA CYS A 162 -3.00 21.09 -1.72
C CYS A 162 -3.09 22.42 -0.97
N ASN A 163 -4.19 23.18 -1.11
CA ASN A 163 -4.39 24.47 -0.43
C ASN A 163 -4.42 24.29 1.09
N ILE A 164 -5.14 23.26 1.58
CA ILE A 164 -5.17 22.91 3.01
C ILE A 164 -3.76 22.60 3.53
N LEU A 165 -2.98 21.83 2.79
CA LEU A 165 -1.64 21.43 3.21
C LEU A 165 -0.62 22.57 3.09
N ASN A 166 -0.80 23.47 2.16
CA ASN A 166 0.09 24.64 1.97
C ASN A 166 -0.17 25.75 3.01
N SER A 167 -1.31 25.74 3.71
CA SER A 167 -1.64 26.74 4.75
C SER A 167 -1.05 26.43 6.13
N ILE A 168 -0.25 25.39 6.29
CA ILE A 168 0.41 24.98 7.54
C ILE A 168 1.71 25.79 7.74
#